data_84e46a512485e150cdbe14ecabb4a9e0
#
_entry.id   84e46a512485e150cdbe14ecabb4a9e0
#
_cell.length_a   1.000
_cell.length_b   1.000
_cell.length_c   1.000
_cell.angle_alpha   90.00
_cell.angle_beta   90.00
_cell.angle_gamma   90.00
#
_symmetry.space_group_name_H-M   'P 1'
#
loop_
_entity.id
_entity.type
_entity.pdbx_description
1 polymer ?
#
loop_
_entity_poly.entity_id
_entity_poly.type
_entity_poly.pdbx_seq_one_letter_code
_entity_poly.pdbx_strand_id
1 'polypeptide(L)'
;MKLRIIAISACVLACSLCSAQSENFRLGKWTEIHSALLKELTKSYVDSLPLDKIERLGVDAMLAGLDPYTVYIPEEEHEDLQMMINKSYGGIGAVIYKPELQGNVIINEPYKNSPAEKYGLHCGDEILAIDGKSVHGLNSQECSDRMKGEPGSRVVFKVKKVYSGEIVDIEVTRERIRIPDLAYAGMLDSTTGYILQTGFTEGIGDDVRKAVLKLKKQGMQKLVLDLRGNGGGLMEEAAEIVSIFVPKGSLVVSSKGREPSSSYSLHTRKEPVDTRMPLIVLVDSGSASASEIVSGSLQDMDRATIMGTKTYGKGLVQSIRSLPYGGELKVTTAKYYTPSGRCVQAYDYSRRNEDGSVGHIPDSLTSEFRTAHGRIVRDGGGITPDVIIKDKEYSRITYALAAYGILEQYAMEYVRRHESIPPVEEFRLSDEEYEDFVEYAKGRDFDYRSTAKAYFDRMKEELEKDGLADGLGSQLDSLARSIEIEKEDFLRLKKDEITPFLEEEIVVRYYFQEAGVKLRLRYDEVLKKALESPLIDIR
;
A
#
# COMPACT_ATOMS: atom_id res chain seq x y z
N MET A 1 -16.81 -59.51 -10.70
CA MET A 1 -16.17 -58.34 -10.09
C MET A 1 -15.47 -57.45 -11.13
N LYS A 2 -14.67 -57.98 -12.04
CA LYS A 2 -13.94 -57.18 -13.09
C LYS A 2 -14.87 -56.41 -14.04
N LEU A 3 -16.03 -56.99 -14.45
CA LEU A 3 -16.98 -56.30 -15.35
C LEU A 3 -17.66 -55.07 -14.68
N ARG A 4 -17.95 -55.15 -13.37
CA ARG A 4 -18.55 -54.01 -12.63
C ARG A 4 -17.57 -52.85 -12.42
N ILE A 5 -16.27 -53.13 -12.27
CA ILE A 5 -15.22 -52.10 -12.14
C ILE A 5 -15.02 -51.38 -13.49
N ILE A 6 -15.05 -52.11 -14.60
CA ILE A 6 -14.95 -51.52 -15.94
C ILE A 6 -16.17 -50.63 -16.25
N ALA A 7 -17.37 -51.05 -15.87
CA ALA A 7 -18.58 -50.25 -16.06
C ALA A 7 -18.59 -48.96 -15.22
N ILE A 8 -18.11 -49.02 -13.96
CA ILE A 8 -18.00 -47.84 -13.09
C ILE A 8 -16.93 -46.89 -13.63
N SER A 9 -15.79 -47.41 -14.08
CA SER A 9 -14.74 -46.58 -14.69
C SER A 9 -15.20 -45.91 -15.99
N ALA A 10 -15.96 -46.61 -16.82
CA ALA A 10 -16.54 -46.07 -18.05
C ALA A 10 -17.61 -44.99 -17.77
N CYS A 11 -18.45 -45.16 -16.73
CA CYS A 11 -19.41 -44.13 -16.30
C CYS A 11 -18.74 -42.89 -15.72
N VAL A 12 -17.69 -43.03 -14.92
CA VAL A 12 -16.92 -41.90 -14.39
C VAL A 12 -16.22 -41.14 -15.51
N LEU A 13 -15.65 -41.84 -16.50
CA LEU A 13 -15.04 -41.22 -17.68
C LEU A 13 -16.09 -40.51 -18.57
N ALA A 14 -17.27 -41.10 -18.74
CA ALA A 14 -18.37 -40.51 -19.49
C ALA A 14 -18.93 -39.26 -18.78
N CYS A 15 -19.06 -39.28 -17.46
CA CYS A 15 -19.50 -38.11 -16.69
C CYS A 15 -18.47 -36.97 -16.74
N SER A 16 -17.17 -37.26 -16.70
CA SER A 16 -16.12 -36.22 -16.84
C SER A 16 -16.08 -35.64 -18.25
N LEU A 17 -16.29 -36.44 -19.29
CA LEU A 17 -16.39 -35.98 -20.67
C LEU A 17 -17.65 -35.13 -20.92
N CYS A 18 -18.80 -35.50 -20.31
CA CYS A 18 -20.03 -34.69 -20.40
C CYS A 18 -19.88 -33.32 -19.72
N SER A 19 -19.17 -33.24 -18.58
CA SER A 19 -18.89 -31.95 -17.91
C SER A 19 -17.97 -31.07 -18.75
N ALA A 20 -16.90 -31.61 -19.29
CA ALA A 20 -15.98 -30.88 -20.18
C ALA A 20 -16.67 -30.40 -21.46
N GLN A 21 -17.53 -31.26 -22.07
CA GLN A 21 -18.33 -30.86 -23.23
C GLN A 21 -19.31 -29.71 -22.91
N SER A 22 -19.89 -29.70 -21.68
CA SER A 22 -20.79 -28.63 -21.26
C SER A 22 -20.08 -27.28 -21.09
N GLU A 23 -18.84 -27.24 -20.58
CA GLU A 23 -18.06 -26.00 -20.44
C GLU A 23 -17.63 -25.45 -21.81
N ASN A 24 -17.11 -26.30 -22.69
CA ASN A 24 -16.74 -25.91 -24.05
C ASN A 24 -17.94 -25.40 -24.87
N PHE A 25 -19.10 -26.04 -24.72
CA PHE A 25 -20.33 -25.57 -25.35
C PHE A 25 -20.76 -24.20 -24.83
N ARG A 26 -20.71 -23.98 -23.53
CA ARG A 26 -21.03 -22.66 -22.94
C ARG A 26 -20.07 -21.58 -23.43
N LEU A 27 -18.78 -21.87 -23.45
CA LEU A 27 -17.77 -20.93 -23.98
C LEU A 27 -18.06 -20.57 -25.43
N GLY A 28 -18.23 -21.56 -26.32
CA GLY A 28 -18.55 -21.33 -27.73
C GLY A 28 -19.84 -20.54 -27.90
N LYS A 29 -20.92 -20.90 -27.20
CA LYS A 29 -22.20 -20.18 -27.22
C LYS A 29 -22.04 -18.71 -26.88
N TRP A 30 -21.36 -18.39 -25.79
CA TRP A 30 -21.22 -17.00 -25.34
C TRP A 30 -20.29 -16.19 -26.24
N THR A 31 -19.24 -16.80 -26.79
CA THR A 31 -18.37 -16.17 -27.80
C THR A 31 -19.16 -15.80 -29.07
N GLU A 32 -20.02 -16.72 -29.53
CA GLU A 32 -20.87 -16.48 -30.72
C GLU A 32 -21.90 -15.38 -30.46
N ILE A 33 -22.60 -15.40 -29.31
CA ILE A 33 -23.58 -14.39 -28.93
C ILE A 33 -22.90 -13.01 -28.84
N HIS A 34 -21.74 -12.91 -28.15
CA HIS A 34 -21.00 -11.66 -27.99
C HIS A 34 -20.58 -11.08 -29.36
N SER A 35 -19.99 -11.91 -30.22
CA SER A 35 -19.60 -11.49 -31.57
C SER A 35 -20.79 -11.03 -32.43
N ALA A 36 -21.94 -11.72 -32.35
CA ALA A 36 -23.15 -11.34 -33.07
C ALA A 36 -23.73 -10.01 -32.54
N LEU A 37 -23.74 -9.84 -31.21
CA LEU A 37 -24.20 -8.61 -30.56
C LEU A 37 -23.38 -7.39 -30.98
N LEU A 38 -22.06 -7.49 -30.97
CA LEU A 38 -21.18 -6.41 -31.43
C LEU A 38 -21.40 -6.03 -32.89
N LYS A 39 -21.51 -7.04 -33.76
CA LYS A 39 -21.81 -6.81 -35.19
C LYS A 39 -23.13 -6.09 -35.39
N GLU A 40 -24.16 -6.49 -34.64
CA GLU A 40 -25.47 -5.86 -34.76
C GLU A 40 -25.50 -4.44 -34.19
N LEU A 41 -24.84 -4.21 -33.06
CA LEU A 41 -24.69 -2.86 -32.49
C LEU A 41 -23.93 -1.94 -33.44
N THR A 42 -22.81 -2.38 -33.98
CA THR A 42 -22.00 -1.57 -34.92
C THR A 42 -22.80 -1.22 -36.20
N LYS A 43 -23.71 -2.11 -36.61
CA LYS A 43 -24.54 -1.90 -37.81
C LYS A 43 -25.76 -1.04 -37.55
N SER A 44 -26.43 -1.23 -36.40
CA SER A 44 -27.82 -0.79 -36.20
C SER A 44 -27.99 0.28 -35.17
N TYR A 45 -26.97 0.59 -34.36
CA TYR A 45 -27.07 1.63 -33.32
C TYR A 45 -27.20 3.02 -33.98
N VAL A 46 -28.05 3.87 -33.41
CA VAL A 46 -28.44 5.14 -34.01
C VAL A 46 -27.30 6.15 -34.19
N ASP A 47 -26.35 6.14 -33.24
CA ASP A 47 -25.16 7.01 -33.24
C ASP A 47 -23.88 6.20 -33.54
N SER A 48 -22.78 6.89 -33.80
CA SER A 48 -21.47 6.23 -33.93
C SER A 48 -21.10 5.52 -32.61
N LEU A 49 -20.80 4.22 -32.69
CA LEU A 49 -20.49 3.41 -31.52
C LEU A 49 -19.03 3.62 -31.09
N PRO A 50 -18.75 4.10 -29.85
CA PRO A 50 -17.40 4.16 -29.32
C PRO A 50 -16.97 2.75 -28.85
N LEU A 51 -16.66 1.88 -29.82
CA LEU A 51 -16.50 0.43 -29.64
C LEU A 51 -15.48 0.09 -28.56
N ASP A 52 -14.28 0.69 -28.63
CA ASP A 52 -13.20 0.41 -27.68
C ASP A 52 -13.61 0.73 -26.23
N LYS A 53 -14.32 1.85 -26.03
CA LYS A 53 -14.80 2.24 -24.71
C LYS A 53 -15.87 1.28 -24.16
N ILE A 54 -16.79 0.83 -25.03
CA ILE A 54 -17.86 -0.09 -24.62
C ILE A 54 -17.28 -1.46 -24.30
N GLU A 55 -16.36 -1.96 -25.14
CA GLU A 55 -15.69 -3.24 -24.90
C GLU A 55 -14.85 -3.21 -23.61
N ARG A 56 -14.10 -2.13 -23.37
CA ARG A 56 -13.36 -1.97 -22.12
C ARG A 56 -14.29 -2.04 -20.90
N LEU A 57 -15.40 -1.31 -20.90
CA LEU A 57 -16.40 -1.36 -19.84
C LEU A 57 -16.98 -2.78 -19.65
N GLY A 58 -17.23 -3.51 -20.75
CA GLY A 58 -17.72 -4.88 -20.72
C GLY A 58 -16.71 -5.84 -20.10
N VAL A 59 -15.44 -5.75 -20.50
CA VAL A 59 -14.33 -6.54 -19.94
C VAL A 59 -14.15 -6.26 -18.46
N ASP A 60 -14.08 -4.99 -18.06
CA ASP A 60 -13.90 -4.59 -16.66
C ASP A 60 -15.05 -5.08 -15.77
N ALA A 61 -16.31 -4.96 -16.24
CA ALA A 61 -17.49 -5.46 -15.52
C ALA A 61 -17.48 -7.00 -15.37
N MET A 62 -17.07 -7.72 -16.42
CA MET A 62 -16.94 -9.18 -16.38
C MET A 62 -15.91 -9.63 -15.35
N LEU A 63 -14.73 -8.98 -15.31
CA LEU A 63 -13.64 -9.33 -14.41
C LEU A 63 -13.95 -8.93 -12.96
N ALA A 64 -14.55 -7.76 -12.74
CA ALA A 64 -15.02 -7.32 -11.42
C ALA A 64 -16.06 -8.27 -10.80
N GLY A 65 -16.76 -9.05 -11.62
CA GLY A 65 -17.65 -10.11 -11.18
C GLY A 65 -16.94 -11.30 -10.51
N LEU A 66 -15.62 -11.44 -10.66
CA LEU A 66 -14.82 -12.53 -10.09
C LEU A 66 -14.20 -12.12 -8.75
N ASP A 67 -13.22 -11.24 -8.77
CA ASP A 67 -12.53 -10.69 -7.62
C ASP A 67 -11.89 -9.32 -7.99
N PRO A 68 -11.42 -8.49 -7.03
CA PRO A 68 -10.87 -7.17 -7.34
C PRO A 68 -9.42 -7.22 -7.89
N TYR A 69 -8.81 -8.39 -7.98
CA TYR A 69 -7.41 -8.56 -8.39
C TYR A 69 -7.27 -9.06 -9.82
N THR A 70 -8.37 -9.59 -10.39
CA THR A 70 -8.42 -10.07 -11.77
C THR A 70 -8.78 -8.89 -12.67
N VAL A 71 -7.78 -8.40 -13.42
CA VAL A 71 -7.90 -7.18 -14.24
C VAL A 71 -7.27 -7.37 -15.62
N TYR A 72 -7.85 -6.69 -16.63
CA TYR A 72 -7.27 -6.56 -17.97
C TYR A 72 -6.40 -5.31 -18.02
N ILE A 73 -5.21 -5.45 -18.58
CA ILE A 73 -4.20 -4.40 -18.73
C ILE A 73 -3.92 -4.26 -20.23
N PRO A 74 -4.34 -3.17 -20.89
CA PRO A 74 -4.02 -2.93 -22.29
C PRO A 74 -2.55 -2.53 -22.47
N GLU A 75 -2.06 -2.55 -23.70
CA GLU A 75 -0.67 -2.24 -24.04
C GLU A 75 -0.23 -0.86 -23.53
N GLU A 76 -1.13 0.12 -23.58
CA GLU A 76 -0.89 1.49 -23.15
C GLU A 76 -0.63 1.62 -21.62
N GLU A 77 -1.10 0.65 -20.83
CA GLU A 77 -0.94 0.62 -19.36
C GLU A 77 0.26 -0.25 -18.91
N HIS A 78 1.12 -0.73 -19.83
CA HIS A 78 2.27 -1.58 -19.47
C HIS A 78 3.30 -0.89 -18.59
N GLU A 79 3.51 0.42 -18.75
CA GLU A 79 4.42 1.17 -17.86
C GLU A 79 3.92 1.16 -16.42
N ASP A 80 2.61 1.30 -16.21
CA ASP A 80 1.98 1.24 -14.88
C ASP A 80 2.11 -0.15 -14.28
N LEU A 81 1.96 -1.21 -15.10
CA LEU A 81 2.21 -2.59 -14.68
C LEU A 81 3.67 -2.79 -14.26
N GLN A 82 4.64 -2.29 -15.04
CA GLN A 82 6.07 -2.37 -14.68
C GLN A 82 6.36 -1.59 -13.41
N MET A 83 5.74 -0.43 -13.23
CA MET A 83 5.84 0.35 -11.98
C MET A 83 5.27 -0.44 -10.79
N MET A 84 4.15 -1.12 -10.97
CA MET A 84 3.54 -1.94 -9.92
C MET A 84 4.41 -3.15 -9.53
N ILE A 85 5.08 -3.80 -10.50
CA ILE A 85 5.90 -5.01 -10.28
C ILE A 85 7.29 -4.64 -9.75
N ASN A 86 7.96 -3.67 -10.37
CA ASN A 86 9.38 -3.40 -10.17
C ASN A 86 9.65 -2.08 -9.44
N LYS A 87 8.61 -1.25 -9.18
CA LYS A 87 8.74 0.11 -8.65
C LYS A 87 9.84 0.91 -9.38
N SER A 88 9.94 0.75 -10.70
CA SER A 88 10.96 1.40 -11.51
C SER A 88 10.38 2.03 -12.78
N TYR A 89 10.90 3.20 -13.14
CA TYR A 89 10.51 3.95 -14.32
C TYR A 89 11.71 4.74 -14.87
N GLY A 90 11.63 5.17 -16.13
CA GLY A 90 12.58 6.10 -16.70
C GLY A 90 12.17 7.54 -16.39
N GLY A 91 13.06 8.35 -15.80
CA GLY A 91 12.70 9.73 -15.44
C GLY A 91 13.78 10.46 -14.66
N ILE A 92 13.38 11.51 -13.94
CA ILE A 92 14.29 12.36 -13.18
C ILE A 92 14.41 12.01 -11.70
N GLY A 93 13.44 11.26 -11.15
CA GLY A 93 13.44 10.86 -9.72
C GLY A 93 13.11 12.00 -8.78
N ALA A 94 11.89 12.53 -8.87
CA ALA A 94 11.36 13.50 -7.94
C ALA A 94 9.86 13.31 -7.73
N VAL A 95 9.39 13.61 -6.54
CA VAL A 95 7.97 13.85 -6.26
C VAL A 95 7.66 15.30 -6.64
N ILE A 96 6.56 15.50 -7.34
CA ILE A 96 6.11 16.83 -7.75
C ILE A 96 4.76 17.16 -7.12
N TYR A 97 4.52 18.44 -6.89
CA TYR A 97 3.27 19.00 -6.41
C TYR A 97 2.76 20.08 -7.37
N LYS A 98 1.48 20.04 -7.70
CA LYS A 98 0.84 21.03 -8.57
C LYS A 98 -0.55 21.35 -8.01
N PRO A 99 -0.65 22.42 -7.20
CA PRO A 99 -1.90 22.75 -6.49
C PRO A 99 -3.01 23.23 -7.42
N GLU A 100 -2.64 23.90 -8.52
CA GLU A 100 -3.59 24.54 -9.43
C GLU A 100 -3.22 24.28 -10.89
N LEU A 101 -4.24 24.13 -11.75
CA LEU A 101 -4.05 23.87 -13.19
C LEU A 101 -3.23 24.97 -13.88
N GLN A 102 -3.43 26.22 -13.51
CA GLN A 102 -2.70 27.38 -14.04
C GLN A 102 -1.45 27.74 -13.21
N GLY A 103 -1.17 26.99 -12.13
CA GLY A 103 0.01 27.15 -11.32
C GLY A 103 1.26 26.51 -11.94
N ASN A 104 2.41 26.76 -11.32
CA ASN A 104 3.67 26.08 -11.62
C ASN A 104 3.68 24.68 -11.01
N VAL A 105 4.56 23.82 -11.51
CA VAL A 105 4.90 22.56 -10.85
C VAL A 105 5.99 22.83 -9.84
N ILE A 106 5.82 22.34 -8.62
CA ILE A 106 6.79 22.49 -7.54
C ILE A 106 7.48 21.14 -7.34
N ILE A 107 8.80 21.14 -7.23
CA ILE A 107 9.56 19.99 -6.78
C ILE A 107 9.26 19.82 -5.28
N ASN A 108 8.51 18.77 -4.92
CA ASN A 108 8.20 18.47 -3.53
C ASN A 108 9.36 17.76 -2.83
N GLU A 109 9.95 16.77 -3.53
CA GLU A 109 11.10 16.02 -3.03
C GLU A 109 11.89 15.42 -4.20
N PRO A 110 13.16 15.77 -4.42
CA PRO A 110 14.04 14.97 -5.27
C PRO A 110 14.42 13.69 -4.52
N TYR A 111 14.45 12.53 -5.20
CA TYR A 111 14.93 11.32 -4.56
C TYR A 111 16.45 11.37 -4.38
N LYS A 112 16.92 10.83 -3.26
CA LYS A 112 18.35 10.72 -2.96
C LYS A 112 19.11 10.00 -4.08
N ASN A 113 20.21 10.55 -4.54
CA ASN A 113 21.04 10.07 -5.65
C ASN A 113 20.32 10.02 -7.02
N SER A 114 19.16 10.63 -7.17
CA SER A 114 18.45 10.72 -8.44
C SER A 114 19.05 11.78 -9.38
N PRO A 115 18.70 11.77 -10.68
CA PRO A 115 19.04 12.87 -11.57
C PRO A 115 18.55 14.24 -11.06
N ALA A 116 17.34 14.32 -10.51
CA ALA A 116 16.81 15.56 -9.96
C ALA A 116 17.78 16.17 -8.93
N GLU A 117 18.22 15.38 -7.95
CA GLU A 117 19.19 15.83 -6.95
C GLU A 117 20.56 16.16 -7.58
N LYS A 118 21.12 15.27 -8.43
CA LYS A 118 22.43 15.43 -9.07
C LYS A 118 22.53 16.69 -9.92
N TYR A 119 21.46 17.07 -10.60
CA TYR A 119 21.40 18.28 -11.43
C TYR A 119 20.93 19.51 -10.65
N GLY A 120 20.80 19.42 -9.32
CA GLY A 120 20.56 20.56 -8.43
C GLY A 120 19.11 21.07 -8.42
N LEU A 121 18.14 20.21 -8.71
CA LEU A 121 16.74 20.49 -8.38
C LEU A 121 16.54 20.31 -6.87
N HIS A 122 15.98 21.32 -6.21
CA HIS A 122 15.74 21.31 -4.77
C HIS A 122 14.24 21.33 -4.47
N CYS A 123 13.90 20.90 -3.27
CA CYS A 123 12.56 21.07 -2.75
C CYS A 123 12.16 22.55 -2.78
N GLY A 124 10.96 22.86 -3.27
CA GLY A 124 10.46 24.22 -3.43
C GLY A 124 10.80 24.89 -4.76
N ASP A 125 11.69 24.33 -5.59
CA ASP A 125 11.94 24.85 -6.94
C ASP A 125 10.66 24.78 -7.79
N GLU A 126 10.35 25.85 -8.53
CA GLU A 126 9.18 25.94 -9.39
C GLU A 126 9.55 25.68 -10.85
N ILE A 127 8.97 24.63 -11.46
CA ILE A 127 9.12 24.34 -12.89
C ILE A 127 8.08 25.15 -13.66
N LEU A 128 8.55 26.02 -14.55
CA LEU A 128 7.73 26.90 -15.39
C LEU A 128 7.45 26.30 -16.77
N ALA A 129 8.40 25.53 -17.29
CA ALA A 129 8.31 24.87 -18.60
C ALA A 129 9.13 23.58 -18.64
N ILE A 130 8.70 22.64 -19.48
CA ILE A 130 9.38 21.38 -19.79
C ILE A 130 9.58 21.29 -21.29
N ASP A 131 10.82 21.13 -21.76
CA ASP A 131 11.22 21.14 -23.17
C ASP A 131 10.64 22.35 -23.94
N GLY A 132 10.73 23.54 -23.33
CA GLY A 132 10.24 24.80 -23.88
C GLY A 132 8.70 24.97 -23.86
N LYS A 133 7.94 23.98 -23.40
CA LYS A 133 6.48 24.06 -23.29
C LYS A 133 6.07 24.40 -21.87
N SER A 134 5.23 25.43 -21.73
CA SER A 134 4.66 25.83 -20.41
C SER A 134 3.95 24.67 -19.72
N VAL A 135 4.03 24.64 -18.40
CA VAL A 135 3.27 23.70 -17.54
C VAL A 135 1.85 24.19 -17.21
N HIS A 136 1.53 25.44 -17.54
CA HIS A 136 0.19 26.00 -17.30
C HIS A 136 -0.86 25.26 -18.13
N GLY A 137 -2.00 24.98 -17.54
CA GLY A 137 -3.09 24.23 -18.17
C GLY A 137 -2.92 22.70 -18.17
N LEU A 138 -1.78 22.19 -17.71
CA LEU A 138 -1.55 20.76 -17.52
C LEU A 138 -1.91 20.35 -16.10
N ASN A 139 -2.43 19.12 -15.94
CA ASN A 139 -2.57 18.50 -14.62
C ASN A 139 -1.25 17.88 -14.15
N SER A 140 -1.19 17.38 -12.90
CA SER A 140 0.03 16.77 -12.33
C SER A 140 0.50 15.55 -13.12
N GLN A 141 -0.41 14.72 -13.62
CA GLN A 141 -0.08 13.53 -14.41
C GLN A 141 0.56 13.92 -15.74
N GLU A 142 -0.03 14.86 -16.48
CA GLU A 142 0.53 15.35 -17.75
C GLU A 142 1.93 15.96 -17.59
N CYS A 143 2.17 16.63 -16.44
CA CYS A 143 3.51 17.12 -16.11
C CYS A 143 4.47 15.96 -15.80
N SER A 144 4.04 14.99 -15.01
CA SER A 144 4.81 13.78 -14.69
C SER A 144 5.19 13.00 -15.95
N ASP A 145 4.26 12.82 -16.90
CA ASP A 145 4.49 12.08 -18.14
C ASP A 145 5.55 12.78 -19.02
N ARG A 146 5.59 14.12 -19.02
CA ARG A 146 6.66 14.85 -19.71
C ARG A 146 8.02 14.76 -19.03
N MET A 147 8.06 14.55 -17.71
CA MET A 147 9.29 14.35 -16.95
C MET A 147 9.83 12.92 -17.10
N LYS A 148 8.95 11.94 -17.28
CA LYS A 148 9.30 10.56 -17.61
C LYS A 148 9.85 10.44 -19.04
N GLY A 149 10.44 9.29 -19.36
CA GLY A 149 10.93 8.94 -20.68
C GLY A 149 12.09 7.96 -20.62
N GLU A 150 12.58 7.57 -21.79
CA GLU A 150 13.65 6.58 -21.93
C GLU A 150 14.90 6.96 -21.13
N PRO A 151 15.48 6.04 -20.33
CA PRO A 151 16.76 6.27 -19.66
C PRO A 151 17.85 6.67 -20.66
N GLY A 152 18.63 7.71 -20.35
CA GLY A 152 19.64 8.28 -21.24
C GLY A 152 19.11 9.43 -22.12
N SER A 153 17.80 9.61 -22.25
CA SER A 153 17.22 10.77 -22.93
C SER A 153 17.35 12.03 -22.06
N ARG A 154 17.28 13.21 -22.72
CA ARG A 154 17.41 14.51 -22.03
C ARG A 154 16.06 15.19 -21.94
N VAL A 155 15.92 16.02 -20.93
CA VAL A 155 14.79 16.93 -20.72
C VAL A 155 15.31 18.26 -20.20
N VAL A 156 14.78 19.36 -20.67
CA VAL A 156 15.17 20.71 -20.23
C VAL A 156 14.03 21.32 -19.43
N PHE A 157 14.34 21.72 -18.22
CA PHE A 157 13.43 22.42 -17.31
C PHE A 157 13.77 23.90 -17.24
N LYS A 158 12.78 24.75 -17.41
CA LYS A 158 12.89 26.16 -16.99
C LYS A 158 12.45 26.24 -15.53
N VAL A 159 13.38 26.55 -14.64
CA VAL A 159 13.21 26.45 -13.19
C VAL A 159 13.40 27.82 -12.55
N LYS A 160 12.46 28.23 -11.70
CA LYS A 160 12.64 29.33 -10.76
C LYS A 160 13.13 28.76 -9.44
N LYS A 161 14.33 29.13 -9.02
CA LYS A 161 14.98 28.62 -7.82
C LYS A 161 14.30 29.14 -6.55
N VAL A 162 14.07 28.25 -5.56
CA VAL A 162 13.30 28.54 -4.35
C VAL A 162 13.90 29.67 -3.50
N TYR A 163 15.24 29.72 -3.32
CA TYR A 163 15.89 30.69 -2.44
C TYR A 163 16.31 31.95 -3.16
N SER A 164 16.90 31.84 -4.35
CA SER A 164 17.39 33.02 -5.10
C SER A 164 16.32 33.72 -5.93
N GLY A 165 15.23 33.01 -6.28
CA GLY A 165 14.23 33.49 -7.23
C GLY A 165 14.74 33.58 -8.68
N GLU A 166 15.97 33.16 -8.96
CA GLU A 166 16.59 33.18 -10.29
C GLU A 166 15.89 32.16 -11.20
N ILE A 167 15.68 32.50 -12.45
CA ILE A 167 15.14 31.62 -13.46
C ILE A 167 16.29 31.09 -14.31
N VAL A 168 16.48 29.76 -14.27
CA VAL A 168 17.55 29.04 -14.97
C VAL A 168 17.00 27.91 -15.81
N ASP A 169 17.69 27.57 -16.89
CA ASP A 169 17.42 26.35 -17.64
C ASP A 169 18.35 25.24 -17.12
N ILE A 170 17.74 24.08 -16.74
CA ILE A 170 18.45 22.90 -16.23
C ILE A 170 18.18 21.75 -17.18
N GLU A 171 19.23 21.27 -17.85
CA GLU A 171 19.18 20.05 -18.67
C GLU A 171 19.47 18.84 -17.79
N VAL A 172 18.52 17.90 -17.72
CA VAL A 172 18.60 16.67 -16.92
C VAL A 172 18.62 15.47 -17.85
N THR A 173 19.56 14.56 -17.66
CA THR A 173 19.56 13.25 -18.30
C THR A 173 18.72 12.30 -17.48
N ARG A 174 17.68 11.71 -18.08
CA ARG A 174 16.83 10.71 -17.41
C ARG A 174 17.60 9.46 -17.11
N GLU A 175 17.36 8.87 -15.96
CA GLU A 175 17.90 7.56 -15.55
C GLU A 175 16.75 6.60 -15.26
N ARG A 176 17.09 5.32 -15.08
CA ARG A 176 16.14 4.36 -14.50
C ARG A 176 16.05 4.62 -13.00
N ILE A 177 14.91 5.11 -12.57
CA ILE A 177 14.61 5.37 -11.17
C ILE A 177 14.02 4.10 -10.56
N ARG A 178 14.51 3.67 -9.42
CA ARG A 178 13.94 2.59 -8.61
C ARG A 178 13.56 3.14 -7.23
N ILE A 179 12.32 2.97 -6.86
CA ILE A 179 11.84 3.29 -5.51
C ILE A 179 12.14 2.10 -4.61
N PRO A 180 12.98 2.24 -3.57
CA PRO A 180 13.40 1.12 -2.75
C PRO A 180 12.26 0.63 -1.85
N ASP A 181 12.09 -0.70 -1.74
CA ASP A 181 11.18 -1.32 -0.77
C ASP A 181 11.78 -1.40 0.63
N LEU A 182 13.10 -1.29 0.76
CA LEU A 182 13.79 -1.11 2.03
C LEU A 182 13.82 0.39 2.36
N ALA A 183 12.77 0.86 3.03
CA ALA A 183 12.61 2.28 3.32
C ALA A 183 13.56 2.76 4.42
N TYR A 184 13.91 1.88 5.38
CA TYR A 184 14.85 2.20 6.45
C TYR A 184 15.50 0.95 7.02
N ALA A 185 16.77 1.06 7.41
CA ALA A 185 17.48 0.05 8.19
C ALA A 185 18.50 0.71 9.12
N GLY A 186 18.29 0.63 10.43
CA GLY A 186 19.14 1.27 11.43
C GLY A 186 19.05 0.63 12.82
N MET A 187 19.96 1.03 13.70
CA MET A 187 19.89 0.67 15.12
C MET A 187 18.94 1.64 15.84
N LEU A 188 18.04 1.10 16.67
CA LEU A 188 17.20 1.89 17.58
C LEU A 188 17.94 2.23 18.89
N ASP A 189 18.74 1.28 19.33
CA ASP A 189 19.61 1.39 20.51
C ASP A 189 20.88 0.54 20.26
N SER A 190 21.70 0.33 21.27
CA SER A 190 22.96 -0.43 21.16
C SER A 190 22.79 -1.90 20.76
N THR A 191 21.57 -2.46 20.87
CA THR A 191 21.29 -3.90 20.69
C THR A 191 20.13 -4.21 19.76
N THR A 192 19.24 -3.26 19.53
CA THR A 192 18.01 -3.45 18.75
C THR A 192 18.14 -2.85 17.37
N GLY A 193 18.05 -3.68 16.33
CA GLY A 193 17.94 -3.27 14.95
C GLY A 193 16.48 -3.11 14.54
N TYR A 194 16.23 -2.22 13.58
CA TYR A 194 14.92 -1.98 12.98
C TYR A 194 15.05 -1.91 11.46
N ILE A 195 14.13 -2.57 10.78
CA ILE A 195 14.01 -2.56 9.31
C ILE A 195 12.56 -2.25 8.96
N LEU A 196 12.33 -1.17 8.18
CA LEU A 196 11.04 -0.87 7.57
C LEU A 196 11.06 -1.31 6.11
N GLN A 197 10.16 -2.23 5.77
CA GLN A 197 10.01 -2.77 4.43
C GLN A 197 8.60 -2.46 3.89
N THR A 198 8.51 -1.78 2.74
CA THR A 198 7.26 -1.24 2.18
C THR A 198 6.71 -2.00 0.98
N GLY A 199 7.40 -3.05 0.51
CA GLY A 199 6.97 -3.87 -0.61
C GLY A 199 7.85 -5.10 -0.82
N PHE A 200 7.53 -5.86 -1.86
CA PHE A 200 8.23 -7.10 -2.23
C PHE A 200 8.53 -7.11 -3.74
N THR A 201 9.30 -6.12 -4.21
CA THR A 201 9.83 -6.13 -5.59
C THR A 201 11.09 -6.98 -5.69
N GLU A 202 11.50 -7.32 -6.91
CA GLU A 202 12.66 -8.15 -7.19
C GLU A 202 13.93 -7.66 -6.49
N GLY A 203 14.59 -8.54 -5.76
CA GLY A 203 15.87 -8.32 -5.07
C GLY A 203 15.76 -7.77 -3.65
N ILE A 204 14.54 -7.50 -3.12
CA ILE A 204 14.37 -6.99 -1.76
C ILE A 204 14.86 -7.99 -0.70
N GLY A 205 14.73 -9.30 -0.93
CA GLY A 205 15.24 -10.33 -0.03
C GLY A 205 16.75 -10.23 0.19
N ASP A 206 17.51 -9.93 -0.87
CA ASP A 206 18.95 -9.70 -0.77
C ASP A 206 19.29 -8.38 -0.08
N ASP A 207 18.51 -7.33 -0.29
CA ASP A 207 18.73 -6.03 0.34
C ASP A 207 18.43 -6.10 1.85
N VAL A 208 17.34 -6.77 2.27
CA VAL A 208 17.07 -7.06 3.69
C VAL A 208 18.16 -7.91 4.31
N ARG A 209 18.65 -8.94 3.61
CA ARG A 209 19.76 -9.78 4.07
C ARG A 209 21.03 -8.95 4.32
N LYS A 210 21.40 -8.08 3.38
CA LYS A 210 22.55 -7.16 3.54
C LYS A 210 22.35 -6.23 4.73
N ALA A 211 21.15 -5.69 4.91
CA ALA A 211 20.80 -4.83 6.04
C ALA A 211 20.96 -5.58 7.37
N VAL A 212 20.42 -6.79 7.49
CA VAL A 212 20.57 -7.64 8.69
C VAL A 212 22.05 -7.91 9.00
N LEU A 213 22.85 -8.25 7.99
CA LEU A 213 24.29 -8.47 8.17
C LEU A 213 25.02 -7.20 8.61
N LYS A 214 24.65 -6.02 8.08
CA LYS A 214 25.20 -4.73 8.47
C LYS A 214 24.87 -4.42 9.93
N LEU A 215 23.62 -4.58 10.34
CA LEU A 215 23.16 -4.34 11.71
C LEU A 215 23.81 -5.29 12.71
N LYS A 216 23.99 -6.57 12.35
CA LYS A 216 24.76 -7.53 13.18
C LYS A 216 26.19 -7.08 13.42
N LYS A 217 26.88 -6.52 12.41
CA LYS A 217 28.24 -5.95 12.59
C LYS A 217 28.25 -4.74 13.51
N GLN A 218 27.11 -4.04 13.67
CA GLN A 218 26.94 -2.91 14.58
C GLN A 218 26.56 -3.35 16.02
N GLY A 219 26.42 -4.66 16.27
CA GLY A 219 26.11 -5.18 17.59
C GLY A 219 24.65 -5.58 17.82
N MET A 220 23.83 -5.64 16.75
CA MET A 220 22.43 -6.04 16.86
C MET A 220 22.26 -7.44 17.48
N GLN A 221 21.43 -7.53 18.51
CA GLN A 221 21.07 -8.77 19.21
C GLN A 221 19.57 -9.10 19.08
N LYS A 222 18.71 -8.12 18.73
CA LYS A 222 17.28 -8.25 18.50
C LYS A 222 16.89 -7.45 17.25
N LEU A 223 15.97 -7.96 16.44
CA LEU A 223 15.48 -7.28 15.24
C LEU A 223 13.98 -7.04 15.30
N VAL A 224 13.57 -5.86 14.91
CA VAL A 224 12.18 -5.53 14.54
C VAL A 224 12.13 -5.41 13.01
N LEU A 225 11.36 -6.29 12.37
CA LEU A 225 11.00 -6.21 10.96
C LEU A 225 9.59 -5.61 10.86
N ASP A 226 9.48 -4.41 10.34
CA ASP A 226 8.21 -3.69 10.21
C ASP A 226 7.63 -3.87 8.82
N LEU A 227 6.47 -4.54 8.76
CA LEU A 227 5.66 -4.79 7.57
C LEU A 227 4.31 -4.05 7.62
N ARG A 228 4.11 -3.12 8.54
CA ARG A 228 2.90 -2.31 8.61
C ARG A 228 2.72 -1.51 7.31
N GLY A 229 1.48 -1.45 6.80
CA GLY A 229 1.16 -0.79 5.53
C GLY A 229 1.73 -1.46 4.28
N ASN A 230 2.42 -2.60 4.40
CA ASN A 230 3.03 -3.30 3.26
C ASN A 230 2.04 -4.24 2.57
N GLY A 231 1.50 -3.83 1.41
CA GLY A 231 0.52 -4.58 0.62
C GLY A 231 1.04 -5.87 -0.05
N GLY A 232 2.31 -6.21 0.12
CA GLY A 232 2.92 -7.41 -0.44
C GLY A 232 3.69 -7.20 -1.74
N GLY A 233 3.70 -8.21 -2.60
CA GLY A 233 4.42 -8.28 -3.88
C GLY A 233 4.78 -9.72 -4.23
N LEU A 234 6.02 -9.98 -4.67
CA LEU A 234 6.48 -11.28 -5.15
C LEU A 234 6.60 -12.30 -4.00
N MET A 235 6.03 -13.49 -4.20
CA MET A 235 6.08 -14.59 -3.22
C MET A 235 7.50 -15.15 -3.05
N GLU A 236 8.27 -15.15 -4.11
CA GLU A 236 9.68 -15.57 -4.12
C GLU A 236 10.51 -14.70 -3.18
N GLU A 237 10.28 -13.40 -3.16
CA GLU A 237 10.97 -12.46 -2.28
C GLU A 237 10.57 -12.66 -0.80
N ALA A 238 9.30 -13.02 -0.54
CA ALA A 238 8.88 -13.42 0.81
C ALA A 238 9.66 -14.66 1.28
N ALA A 239 9.85 -15.66 0.41
CA ALA A 239 10.65 -16.85 0.74
C ALA A 239 12.14 -16.51 0.97
N GLU A 240 12.70 -15.57 0.20
CA GLU A 240 14.08 -15.09 0.41
C GLU A 240 14.23 -14.37 1.76
N ILE A 241 13.26 -13.58 2.18
CA ILE A 241 13.26 -12.91 3.50
C ILE A 241 13.16 -13.93 4.63
N VAL A 242 12.22 -14.88 4.54
CA VAL A 242 12.09 -15.96 5.53
C VAL A 242 13.40 -16.77 5.63
N SER A 243 14.11 -16.97 4.50
CA SER A 243 15.40 -17.69 4.47
C SER A 243 16.51 -17.03 5.29
N ILE A 244 16.34 -15.77 5.69
CA ILE A 244 17.31 -15.07 6.56
C ILE A 244 17.28 -15.67 7.98
N PHE A 245 16.11 -16.17 8.42
CA PHE A 245 15.81 -16.48 9.80
C PHE A 245 15.54 -17.96 10.09
N VAL A 246 15.37 -18.80 9.07
CA VAL A 246 15.03 -20.22 9.24
C VAL A 246 16.00 -21.11 8.43
N PRO A 247 16.16 -22.39 8.81
CA PRO A 247 17.05 -23.31 8.11
C PRO A 247 16.72 -23.43 6.62
N LYS A 248 17.74 -23.67 5.80
CA LYS A 248 17.59 -23.98 4.38
C LYS A 248 16.73 -25.25 4.20
N GLY A 249 15.84 -25.22 3.21
CA GLY A 249 14.90 -26.31 2.91
C GLY A 249 13.57 -26.22 3.67
N SER A 250 13.39 -25.23 4.55
CA SER A 250 12.11 -25.03 5.25
C SER A 250 11.00 -24.64 4.27
N LEU A 251 9.81 -25.24 4.42
CA LEU A 251 8.63 -24.84 3.67
C LEU A 251 8.17 -23.45 4.08
N VAL A 252 8.03 -22.54 3.13
CA VAL A 252 7.54 -21.18 3.37
C VAL A 252 6.06 -21.04 3.02
N VAL A 253 5.69 -21.48 1.84
CA VAL A 253 4.32 -21.33 1.34
C VAL A 253 4.02 -22.39 0.31
N SER A 254 2.76 -22.89 0.27
CA SER A 254 2.24 -23.75 -0.78
C SER A 254 1.14 -23.04 -1.54
N SER A 255 1.13 -23.16 -2.85
CA SER A 255 0.09 -22.66 -3.74
C SER A 255 -0.76 -23.83 -4.24
N LYS A 256 -2.08 -23.68 -4.30
CA LYS A 256 -3.01 -24.68 -4.86
C LYS A 256 -4.00 -23.97 -5.78
N GLY A 257 -3.97 -24.34 -7.03
CA GLY A 257 -4.85 -23.80 -8.08
C GLY A 257 -5.62 -24.89 -8.82
N ARG A 258 -6.47 -24.47 -9.76
CA ARG A 258 -7.23 -25.35 -10.64
C ARG A 258 -6.30 -26.10 -11.62
N GLU A 259 -5.31 -25.40 -12.16
CA GLU A 259 -4.31 -25.99 -13.04
C GLU A 259 -3.13 -26.55 -12.25
N PRO A 260 -2.55 -27.71 -12.66
CA PRO A 260 -1.37 -28.28 -12.00
C PRO A 260 -0.19 -27.31 -11.90
N SER A 261 0.04 -26.48 -12.91
CA SER A 261 1.09 -25.47 -12.96
C SER A 261 0.94 -24.36 -11.90
N SER A 262 -0.27 -24.15 -11.40
CA SER A 262 -0.58 -23.21 -10.31
C SER A 262 -0.42 -23.81 -8.92
N SER A 263 -0.07 -25.11 -8.82
CA SER A 263 0.11 -25.82 -7.55
C SER A 263 1.59 -26.15 -7.35
N TYR A 264 2.23 -25.41 -6.45
CA TYR A 264 3.67 -25.55 -6.15
C TYR A 264 3.95 -25.14 -4.68
N SER A 265 5.18 -25.37 -4.24
CA SER A 265 5.63 -24.96 -2.91
C SER A 265 6.97 -24.23 -3.00
N LEU A 266 7.10 -23.17 -2.24
CA LEU A 266 8.36 -22.44 -2.08
C LEU A 266 9.03 -22.84 -0.76
N HIS A 267 10.31 -23.12 -0.87
CA HIS A 267 11.18 -23.49 0.26
C HIS A 267 12.36 -22.52 0.31
N THR A 268 12.90 -22.32 1.49
CA THR A 268 14.12 -21.52 1.67
C THR A 268 15.28 -22.16 0.92
N ARG A 269 16.04 -21.34 0.17
CA ARG A 269 17.14 -21.81 -0.69
C ARG A 269 18.52 -21.44 -0.18
N LYS A 270 18.62 -20.35 0.57
CA LYS A 270 19.89 -19.82 1.11
C LYS A 270 20.09 -20.29 2.56
N GLU A 271 21.35 -20.34 2.99
CA GLU A 271 21.67 -20.54 4.39
C GLU A 271 21.18 -19.33 5.22
N PRO A 272 20.66 -19.56 6.44
CA PRO A 272 20.17 -18.47 7.29
C PRO A 272 21.32 -17.59 7.76
N VAL A 273 20.99 -16.32 8.04
CA VAL A 273 21.91 -15.40 8.73
C VAL A 273 21.89 -15.65 10.22
N ASP A 274 20.70 -15.85 10.78
CA ASP A 274 20.55 -16.13 12.22
C ASP A 274 19.21 -16.81 12.52
N THR A 275 19.25 -18.00 13.07
CA THR A 275 18.06 -18.78 13.42
C THR A 275 17.62 -18.59 14.89
N ARG A 276 18.37 -17.84 15.71
CA ARG A 276 18.16 -17.75 17.17
C ARG A 276 17.92 -16.34 17.68
N MET A 277 18.37 -15.33 16.92
CA MET A 277 18.20 -13.94 17.31
C MET A 277 16.71 -13.62 17.53
N PRO A 278 16.31 -12.98 18.64
CA PRO A 278 14.96 -12.51 18.86
C PRO A 278 14.46 -11.66 17.69
N LEU A 279 13.29 -12.02 17.16
CA LEU A 279 12.69 -11.39 16.00
C LEU A 279 11.25 -10.99 16.31
N ILE A 280 10.96 -9.71 16.14
CA ILE A 280 9.62 -9.14 16.17
C ILE A 280 9.24 -8.82 14.73
N VAL A 281 8.03 -9.17 14.31
CA VAL A 281 7.44 -8.72 13.05
C VAL A 281 6.23 -7.86 13.37
N LEU A 282 6.29 -6.57 13.01
CA LEU A 282 5.16 -5.66 13.16
C LEU A 282 4.25 -5.76 11.95
N VAL A 283 2.95 -5.87 12.19
CA VAL A 283 1.91 -5.98 11.16
C VAL A 283 0.69 -5.15 11.52
N ASP A 284 -0.07 -4.77 10.50
CA ASP A 284 -1.35 -4.06 10.63
C ASP A 284 -2.36 -4.51 9.55
N SER A 285 -3.52 -3.87 9.49
CA SER A 285 -4.55 -4.15 8.48
C SER A 285 -4.11 -3.84 7.03
N GLY A 286 -3.04 -3.08 6.82
CA GLY A 286 -2.42 -2.84 5.53
C GLY A 286 -1.40 -3.91 5.13
N SER A 287 -0.97 -4.77 6.06
CA SER A 287 -0.06 -5.89 5.79
C SER A 287 -0.80 -6.99 5.04
N ALA A 288 -0.46 -7.22 3.76
CA ALA A 288 -1.20 -8.14 2.90
C ALA A 288 -0.28 -9.05 2.06
N SER A 289 -0.82 -10.18 1.59
CA SER A 289 -0.18 -11.06 0.59
C SER A 289 1.23 -11.54 1.01
N ALA A 290 2.31 -11.11 0.34
CA ALA A 290 3.70 -11.50 0.68
C ALA A 290 4.09 -11.14 2.13
N SER A 291 3.56 -10.03 2.69
CA SER A 291 3.71 -9.70 4.11
C SER A 291 3.08 -10.74 5.01
N GLU A 292 1.92 -11.29 4.61
CA GLU A 292 1.24 -12.36 5.33
C GLU A 292 1.93 -13.71 5.16
N ILE A 293 2.61 -13.93 4.03
CA ILE A 293 3.48 -15.10 3.84
C ILE A 293 4.66 -15.03 4.82
N VAL A 294 5.36 -13.87 4.92
CA VAL A 294 6.49 -13.71 5.85
C VAL A 294 6.02 -13.84 7.30
N SER A 295 5.03 -13.05 7.72
CA SER A 295 4.54 -13.07 9.11
C SER A 295 3.92 -14.40 9.49
N GLY A 296 3.08 -14.98 8.61
CA GLY A 296 2.43 -16.26 8.83
C GLY A 296 3.41 -17.43 8.87
N SER A 297 4.40 -17.47 7.97
CA SER A 297 5.41 -18.53 7.97
C SER A 297 6.30 -18.48 9.21
N LEU A 298 6.76 -17.30 9.60
CA LEU A 298 7.57 -17.12 10.81
C LEU A 298 6.77 -17.41 12.09
N GLN A 299 5.46 -17.11 12.10
CA GLN A 299 4.55 -17.48 13.20
C GLN A 299 4.36 -18.98 13.27
N ASP A 300 4.05 -19.64 12.15
CA ASP A 300 3.80 -21.07 12.08
C ASP A 300 5.03 -21.92 12.44
N MET A 301 6.23 -21.41 12.16
CA MET A 301 7.51 -22.03 12.54
C MET A 301 7.94 -21.66 13.96
N ASP A 302 7.17 -20.90 14.71
CA ASP A 302 7.54 -20.36 16.03
C ASP A 302 8.88 -19.60 16.02
N ARG A 303 9.19 -18.90 14.91
CA ARG A 303 10.48 -18.24 14.70
C ARG A 303 10.47 -16.76 15.10
N ALA A 304 9.32 -16.10 15.02
CA ALA A 304 9.16 -14.70 15.36
C ALA A 304 7.92 -14.48 16.22
N THR A 305 7.94 -13.39 17.01
CA THR A 305 6.73 -12.87 17.65
C THR A 305 6.07 -11.87 16.72
N ILE A 306 4.84 -12.15 16.29
CA ILE A 306 4.06 -11.26 15.46
C ILE A 306 3.29 -10.30 16.35
N MET A 307 3.45 -9.00 16.14
CA MET A 307 2.85 -7.96 16.99
C MET A 307 2.14 -6.90 16.16
N GLY A 308 1.10 -6.28 16.71
CA GLY A 308 0.32 -5.23 16.05
C GLY A 308 -1.16 -5.55 15.95
N THR A 309 -1.77 -5.28 14.81
CA THR A 309 -3.19 -5.61 14.54
C THR A 309 -3.31 -6.69 13.48
N LYS A 310 -4.52 -7.27 13.33
CA LYS A 310 -4.81 -8.35 12.38
C LYS A 310 -4.53 -7.89 10.95
N THR A 311 -3.87 -8.73 10.15
CA THR A 311 -3.52 -8.41 8.77
C THR A 311 -4.72 -8.44 7.83
N TYR A 312 -4.52 -8.02 6.58
CA TYR A 312 -5.57 -7.83 5.57
C TYR A 312 -6.35 -9.11 5.23
N GLY A 313 -5.67 -10.25 5.09
CA GLY A 313 -6.30 -11.51 4.70
C GLY A 313 -6.40 -11.72 3.19
N LYS A 314 -5.32 -11.45 2.43
CA LYS A 314 -5.24 -11.74 1.00
C LYS A 314 -4.49 -13.05 0.76
N GLY A 315 -5.24 -14.15 0.64
CA GLY A 315 -4.73 -15.50 0.39
C GLY A 315 -4.79 -15.96 -1.07
N LEU A 316 -4.90 -15.03 -2.02
CA LEU A 316 -5.03 -15.29 -3.46
C LEU A 316 -3.71 -15.01 -4.20
N VAL A 317 -3.41 -15.86 -5.18
CA VAL A 317 -2.23 -15.74 -6.07
C VAL A 317 -2.70 -15.30 -7.44
N GLN A 318 -2.11 -14.23 -7.97
CA GLN A 318 -2.33 -13.75 -9.32
C GLN A 318 -1.18 -14.19 -10.23
N SER A 319 -1.53 -14.48 -11.49
CA SER A 319 -0.59 -14.70 -12.59
C SER A 319 -0.90 -13.76 -13.73
N ILE A 320 0.12 -13.32 -14.45
CA ILE A 320 -0.03 -12.50 -15.65
C ILE A 320 -0.06 -13.46 -16.85
N ARG A 321 -0.99 -13.23 -17.77
CA ARG A 321 -1.17 -13.99 -19.01
C ARG A 321 -1.24 -13.02 -20.17
N SER A 322 -0.37 -13.19 -21.18
CA SER A 322 -0.41 -12.36 -22.39
C SER A 322 -1.67 -12.64 -23.21
N LEU A 323 -2.27 -11.59 -23.71
CA LEU A 323 -3.43 -11.61 -24.59
C LEU A 323 -3.04 -11.02 -25.98
N PRO A 324 -3.88 -11.21 -27.00
CA PRO A 324 -3.68 -10.57 -28.30
C PRO A 324 -3.58 -9.04 -28.18
N TYR A 325 -2.96 -8.41 -29.20
CA TYR A 325 -2.78 -6.96 -29.30
C TYR A 325 -2.05 -6.32 -28.12
N GLY A 326 -1.01 -7.00 -27.61
CA GLY A 326 -0.19 -6.47 -26.51
C GLY A 326 -0.89 -6.44 -25.15
N GLY A 327 -2.16 -6.83 -25.03
CA GLY A 327 -2.87 -6.85 -23.76
C GLY A 327 -2.36 -7.92 -22.81
N GLU A 328 -2.61 -7.73 -21.52
CA GLU A 328 -2.32 -8.69 -20.47
C GLU A 328 -3.52 -8.90 -19.54
N LEU A 329 -3.66 -10.12 -19.06
CA LEU A 329 -4.64 -10.49 -18.03
C LEU A 329 -3.91 -10.86 -16.76
N LYS A 330 -4.06 -10.05 -15.73
CA LYS A 330 -3.69 -10.41 -14.37
C LYS A 330 -4.86 -11.16 -13.78
N VAL A 331 -4.72 -12.46 -13.54
CA VAL A 331 -5.81 -13.34 -13.14
C VAL A 331 -5.48 -14.12 -11.88
N THR A 332 -6.46 -14.27 -10.99
CA THR A 332 -6.35 -15.12 -9.81
C THR A 332 -6.36 -16.59 -10.22
N THR A 333 -5.25 -17.29 -9.99
CA THR A 333 -5.03 -18.67 -10.43
C THR A 333 -4.97 -19.68 -9.30
N ALA A 334 -4.73 -19.24 -8.05
CA ALA A 334 -4.57 -20.14 -6.92
C ALA A 334 -4.88 -19.45 -5.57
N LYS A 335 -4.99 -20.28 -4.53
CA LYS A 335 -4.90 -19.88 -3.11
C LYS A 335 -3.57 -20.33 -2.55
N TYR A 336 -3.03 -19.57 -1.60
CA TYR A 336 -1.82 -20.00 -0.91
C TYR A 336 -2.08 -20.40 0.54
N TYR A 337 -1.17 -21.20 1.07
CA TYR A 337 -1.25 -21.81 2.40
C TYR A 337 0.11 -21.67 3.09
N THR A 338 0.10 -21.23 4.34
CA THR A 338 1.30 -21.13 5.18
C THR A 338 1.81 -22.51 5.62
N PRO A 339 2.95 -22.65 6.29
CA PRO A 339 3.50 -23.96 6.67
C PRO A 339 2.59 -24.82 7.52
N SER A 340 1.73 -24.24 8.35
CA SER A 340 0.72 -24.99 9.12
C SER A 340 -0.41 -25.56 8.26
N GLY A 341 -0.52 -25.12 7.00
CA GLY A 341 -1.58 -25.51 6.06
C GLY A 341 -2.80 -24.60 6.07
N ARG A 342 -2.82 -23.53 6.86
CA ARG A 342 -3.93 -22.56 6.88
C ARG A 342 -3.88 -21.61 5.69
N CYS A 343 -5.07 -21.23 5.20
CA CYS A 343 -5.25 -20.19 4.18
C CYS A 343 -5.66 -18.88 4.86
N VAL A 344 -4.94 -17.80 4.60
CA VAL A 344 -5.21 -16.49 5.25
C VAL A 344 -6.36 -15.71 4.60
N GLN A 345 -6.96 -16.22 3.51
CA GLN A 345 -8.01 -15.52 2.76
C GLN A 345 -9.19 -15.15 3.66
N ALA A 346 -9.48 -13.85 3.77
CA ALA A 346 -10.53 -13.32 4.63
C ALA A 346 -11.88 -13.13 3.92
N TYR A 347 -11.88 -12.96 2.59
CA TYR A 347 -13.07 -12.66 1.80
C TYR A 347 -13.47 -13.84 0.93
N ASP A 348 -14.76 -14.19 0.89
CA ASP A 348 -15.29 -15.23 0.00
C ASP A 348 -15.88 -14.62 -1.27
N TYR A 349 -15.03 -14.39 -2.28
CA TYR A 349 -15.46 -13.86 -3.57
C TYR A 349 -16.37 -14.81 -4.37
N SER A 350 -16.51 -16.07 -3.96
CA SER A 350 -17.42 -17.00 -4.61
C SER A 350 -18.88 -16.77 -4.21
N ARG A 351 -19.12 -16.00 -3.15
CA ARG A 351 -20.44 -15.65 -2.64
C ARG A 351 -20.55 -14.15 -2.47
N ARG A 352 -21.46 -13.54 -3.24
CA ARG A 352 -21.78 -12.12 -3.12
C ARG A 352 -23.13 -11.94 -2.47
N ASN A 353 -23.26 -10.88 -1.69
CA ASN A 353 -24.55 -10.44 -1.14
C ASN A 353 -25.45 -9.90 -2.26
N GLU A 354 -26.72 -9.68 -1.97
CA GLU A 354 -27.70 -9.14 -2.95
C GLU A 354 -27.31 -7.74 -3.49
N ASP A 355 -26.58 -6.97 -2.70
CA ASP A 355 -26.04 -5.65 -3.08
C ASP A 355 -24.71 -5.72 -3.84
N GLY A 356 -24.21 -6.94 -4.14
CA GLY A 356 -22.93 -7.18 -4.83
C GLY A 356 -21.71 -7.12 -3.92
N SER A 357 -21.85 -6.76 -2.65
CA SER A 357 -20.74 -6.76 -1.69
C SER A 357 -20.25 -8.17 -1.38
N VAL A 358 -19.01 -8.26 -0.88
CA VAL A 358 -18.39 -9.51 -0.47
C VAL A 358 -18.16 -9.49 1.04
N GLY A 359 -18.68 -10.48 1.74
CA GLY A 359 -18.52 -10.63 3.17
C GLY A 359 -17.18 -11.25 3.58
N HIS A 360 -16.77 -10.96 4.80
CA HIS A 360 -15.71 -11.73 5.46
C HIS A 360 -16.16 -13.17 5.72
N ILE A 361 -15.20 -14.10 5.70
CA ILE A 361 -15.45 -15.47 6.15
C ILE A 361 -15.79 -15.41 7.65
N PRO A 362 -16.97 -15.84 8.07
CA PRO A 362 -17.35 -15.80 9.48
C PRO A 362 -16.42 -16.65 10.36
N ASP A 363 -16.13 -16.21 11.58
CA ASP A 363 -15.29 -16.95 12.53
C ASP A 363 -15.77 -18.39 12.77
N SER A 364 -17.08 -18.63 12.68
CA SER A 364 -17.68 -19.97 12.78
C SER A 364 -17.30 -20.93 11.65
N LEU A 365 -16.78 -20.42 10.53
CA LEU A 365 -16.32 -21.22 9.39
C LEU A 365 -14.79 -21.31 9.34
N THR A 366 -14.08 -20.72 10.30
CA THR A 366 -12.62 -20.85 10.40
C THR A 366 -12.21 -22.17 11.04
N SER A 367 -11.06 -22.69 10.61
CA SER A 367 -10.48 -23.94 11.13
C SER A 367 -9.26 -23.66 12.00
N GLU A 368 -9.02 -24.53 12.98
CA GLU A 368 -7.84 -24.47 13.83
C GLU A 368 -6.68 -25.25 13.21
N PHE A 369 -5.51 -24.62 13.25
CA PHE A 369 -4.22 -25.19 12.85
C PHE A 369 -3.23 -25.05 14.00
N ARG A 370 -2.07 -25.68 13.89
CA ARG A 370 -1.04 -25.63 14.93
C ARG A 370 0.28 -25.20 14.33
N THR A 371 0.99 -24.34 15.07
CA THR A 371 2.39 -24.00 14.81
C THR A 371 3.30 -25.21 15.07
N ALA A 372 4.57 -25.09 14.75
CA ALA A 372 5.58 -26.12 14.98
C ALA A 372 5.63 -26.61 16.45
N HIS A 373 5.44 -25.70 17.42
CA HIS A 373 5.40 -26.03 18.85
C HIS A 373 3.99 -26.23 19.41
N GLY A 374 2.98 -26.32 18.54
CA GLY A 374 1.61 -26.69 18.92
C GLY A 374 0.70 -25.53 19.35
N ARG A 375 1.10 -24.26 19.22
CA ARG A 375 0.22 -23.11 19.45
C ARG A 375 -0.93 -23.12 18.45
N ILE A 376 -2.12 -22.72 18.89
CA ILE A 376 -3.30 -22.67 18.01
C ILE A 376 -3.25 -21.39 17.17
N VAL A 377 -3.43 -21.55 15.87
CA VAL A 377 -3.62 -20.49 14.89
C VAL A 377 -4.83 -20.80 14.03
N ARG A 378 -5.45 -19.79 13.41
CA ARG A 378 -6.68 -19.97 12.62
C ARG A 378 -6.50 -19.50 11.18
N ASP A 379 -7.31 -20.02 10.28
CA ASP A 379 -7.45 -19.55 8.90
C ASP A 379 -8.58 -18.51 8.76
N GLY A 380 -8.90 -18.11 7.53
CA GLY A 380 -10.11 -17.35 7.18
C GLY A 380 -10.16 -15.89 7.61
N GLY A 381 -9.03 -15.26 7.91
CA GLY A 381 -9.12 -13.87 8.37
C GLY A 381 -7.79 -13.14 8.52
N GLY A 382 -6.80 -13.43 7.68
CA GLY A 382 -5.45 -12.88 7.83
C GLY A 382 -4.65 -13.53 8.95
N ILE A 383 -3.52 -12.91 9.26
CA ILE A 383 -2.65 -13.31 10.38
C ILE A 383 -3.08 -12.56 11.63
N THR A 384 -3.51 -13.29 12.65
CA THR A 384 -3.76 -12.71 13.98
C THR A 384 -2.42 -12.62 14.72
N PRO A 385 -2.01 -11.42 15.18
CA PRO A 385 -0.78 -11.27 15.94
C PRO A 385 -0.77 -12.09 17.22
N ASP A 386 0.42 -12.46 17.67
CA ASP A 386 0.64 -13.10 18.97
C ASP A 386 0.44 -12.12 20.11
N VAL A 387 0.80 -10.85 19.88
CA VAL A 387 0.58 -9.72 20.79
C VAL A 387 -0.19 -8.64 20.06
N ILE A 388 -1.44 -8.42 20.47
CA ILE A 388 -2.28 -7.38 19.88
C ILE A 388 -1.90 -6.03 20.46
N ILE A 389 -1.43 -5.13 19.60
CA ILE A 389 -1.13 -3.74 19.92
C ILE A 389 -1.96 -2.88 18.98
N LYS A 390 -2.96 -2.19 19.52
CA LYS A 390 -3.83 -1.31 18.72
C LYS A 390 -3.07 -0.07 18.29
N ASP A 391 -3.33 0.36 17.06
CA ASP A 391 -2.84 1.63 16.54
C ASP A 391 -3.43 2.80 17.33
N LYS A 392 -2.72 3.92 17.33
CA LYS A 392 -3.22 5.19 17.85
C LYS A 392 -4.33 5.69 16.93
N GLU A 393 -5.48 5.97 17.49
CA GLU A 393 -6.55 6.68 16.77
C GLU A 393 -6.24 8.18 16.77
N TYR A 394 -6.26 8.77 15.58
CA TYR A 394 -6.07 10.20 15.41
C TYR A 394 -7.41 10.93 15.31
N SER A 395 -7.41 12.19 15.67
CA SER A 395 -8.60 13.04 15.55
C SER A 395 -8.95 13.34 14.09
N ARG A 396 -10.22 13.64 13.81
CA ARG A 396 -10.66 13.98 12.46
C ARG A 396 -9.87 15.15 11.85
N ILE A 397 -9.50 16.14 12.66
CA ILE A 397 -8.73 17.29 12.17
C ILE A 397 -7.35 16.85 11.68
N THR A 398 -6.66 15.91 12.35
CA THR A 398 -5.37 15.37 11.89
C THR A 398 -5.50 14.64 10.56
N TYR A 399 -6.54 13.80 10.40
CA TYR A 399 -6.82 13.17 9.11
C TYR A 399 -7.16 14.19 8.02
N ALA A 400 -7.93 15.23 8.34
CA ALA A 400 -8.27 16.27 7.39
C ALA A 400 -7.03 17.06 6.94
N LEU A 401 -6.15 17.44 7.86
CA LEU A 401 -4.89 18.11 7.53
C LEU A 401 -4.06 17.31 6.52
N ALA A 402 -3.96 15.99 6.70
CA ALA A 402 -3.25 15.10 5.78
C ALA A 402 -4.03 14.95 4.45
N ALA A 403 -5.33 14.68 4.48
CA ALA A 403 -6.16 14.44 3.29
C ALA A 403 -6.26 15.66 2.37
N TYR A 404 -6.30 16.87 2.94
CA TYR A 404 -6.29 18.12 2.18
C TYR A 404 -4.88 18.63 1.87
N GLY A 405 -3.82 17.89 2.26
CA GLY A 405 -2.42 18.24 2.00
C GLY A 405 -1.95 19.51 2.73
N ILE A 406 -2.60 19.91 3.83
CA ILE A 406 -2.28 21.17 4.54
C ILE A 406 -0.91 21.08 5.21
N LEU A 407 -0.55 19.91 5.76
CA LEU A 407 0.77 19.67 6.36
C LEU A 407 1.87 19.80 5.31
N GLU A 408 1.69 19.15 4.17
CA GLU A 408 2.60 19.19 3.03
C GLU A 408 2.78 20.62 2.49
N GLN A 409 1.66 21.35 2.31
CA GLN A 409 1.70 22.74 1.83
C GLN A 409 2.44 23.67 2.80
N TYR A 410 2.19 23.51 4.11
CA TYR A 410 2.93 24.31 5.10
C TYR A 410 4.42 23.95 5.14
N ALA A 411 4.77 22.67 5.06
CA ALA A 411 6.17 22.27 5.00
C ALA A 411 6.90 22.88 3.78
N MET A 412 6.23 23.04 2.64
CA MET A 412 6.76 23.76 1.47
C MET A 412 6.94 25.24 1.76
N GLU A 413 6.01 25.88 2.47
CA GLU A 413 6.11 27.27 2.88
C GLU A 413 7.24 27.47 3.91
N TYR A 414 7.41 26.50 4.81
CA TYR A 414 8.51 26.46 5.77
C TYR A 414 9.88 26.42 5.05
N VAL A 415 10.05 25.56 4.05
CA VAL A 415 11.27 25.45 3.23
C VAL A 415 11.60 26.79 2.54
N ARG A 416 10.62 27.51 2.02
CA ARG A 416 10.86 28.82 1.38
C ARG A 416 11.46 29.86 2.32
N ARG A 417 11.21 29.72 3.61
CA ARG A 417 11.65 30.66 4.65
C ARG A 417 12.90 30.23 5.40
N HIS A 418 13.25 28.93 5.31
CA HIS A 418 14.37 28.34 6.04
C HIS A 418 15.26 27.55 5.07
N GLU A 419 16.46 28.02 4.79
CA GLU A 419 17.41 27.36 3.88
C GLU A 419 17.98 26.07 4.49
N SER A 420 18.01 25.93 5.80
CA SER A 420 18.50 24.76 6.53
C SER A 420 17.76 24.57 7.85
N ILE A 421 17.78 23.33 8.35
CA ILE A 421 17.27 22.96 9.68
C ILE A 421 18.35 22.20 10.45
N PRO A 422 18.25 22.10 11.81
CA PRO A 422 19.12 21.25 12.60
C PRO A 422 19.06 19.78 12.15
N PRO A 423 20.08 18.94 12.49
CA PRO A 423 20.03 17.51 12.25
C PRO A 423 18.75 16.85 12.79
N VAL A 424 18.31 15.76 12.14
CA VAL A 424 17.04 15.07 12.46
C VAL A 424 16.90 14.78 13.95
N GLU A 425 18.00 14.40 14.62
CA GLU A 425 18.02 14.07 16.04
C GLU A 425 17.65 15.25 16.93
N GLU A 426 18.01 16.45 16.51
CA GLU A 426 17.87 17.70 17.26
C GLU A 426 16.64 18.51 16.82
N PHE A 427 16.18 18.30 15.59
CA PHE A 427 15.05 19.05 15.05
C PHE A 427 13.79 18.86 15.89
N ARG A 428 13.21 19.97 16.30
CA ARG A 428 11.92 20.11 16.98
C ARG A 428 11.28 21.40 16.53
N LEU A 429 10.01 21.34 16.23
CA LEU A 429 9.21 22.52 15.94
C LEU A 429 9.01 23.31 17.24
N SER A 430 9.35 24.59 17.24
CA SER A 430 9.11 25.47 18.38
C SER A 430 7.62 25.80 18.55
N ASP A 431 7.25 26.36 19.71
CA ASP A 431 5.89 26.81 19.96
C ASP A 431 5.49 27.95 19.00
N GLU A 432 6.41 28.85 18.69
CA GLU A 432 6.19 29.95 17.74
C GLU A 432 5.99 29.42 16.31
N GLU A 433 6.78 28.45 15.86
CA GLU A 433 6.63 27.84 14.53
C GLU A 433 5.32 27.06 14.42
N TYR A 434 4.88 26.42 15.52
CA TYR A 434 3.57 25.77 15.52
C TYR A 434 2.42 26.78 15.44
N GLU A 435 2.50 27.92 16.12
CA GLU A 435 1.51 28.99 15.99
C GLU A 435 1.49 29.58 14.57
N ASP A 436 2.64 29.69 13.90
CA ASP A 436 2.71 30.08 12.49
C ASP A 436 1.97 29.06 11.59
N PHE A 437 2.10 27.76 11.89
CA PHE A 437 1.30 26.72 11.24
C PHE A 437 -0.19 26.88 11.51
N VAL A 438 -0.61 27.20 12.74
CA VAL A 438 -2.02 27.41 13.11
C VAL A 438 -2.60 28.57 12.28
N GLU A 439 -1.91 29.71 12.19
CA GLU A 439 -2.33 30.85 11.39
C GLU A 439 -2.39 30.52 9.88
N TYR A 440 -1.43 29.73 9.40
CA TYR A 440 -1.46 29.24 8.01
C TYR A 440 -2.67 28.37 7.74
N ALA A 441 -2.94 27.36 8.59
CA ALA A 441 -4.03 26.41 8.44
C ALA A 441 -5.42 27.07 8.61
N LYS A 442 -5.52 28.12 9.46
CA LYS A 442 -6.73 28.92 9.63
C LYS A 442 -7.25 29.47 8.31
N GLY A 443 -6.36 29.97 7.46
CA GLY A 443 -6.68 30.53 6.14
C GLY A 443 -7.05 29.51 5.07
N ARG A 444 -7.01 28.20 5.37
CA ARG A 444 -7.29 27.12 4.42
C ARG A 444 -8.69 26.54 4.61
N ASP A 445 -9.30 26.14 3.50
CA ASP A 445 -10.63 25.48 3.52
C ASP A 445 -10.45 23.96 3.61
N PHE A 446 -10.88 23.39 4.76
CA PHE A 446 -10.93 21.95 4.99
C PHE A 446 -11.92 21.61 6.11
N ASP A 447 -12.43 20.38 6.12
CA ASP A 447 -13.37 19.90 7.14
C ASP A 447 -12.64 19.60 8.47
N TYR A 448 -12.77 20.51 9.44
CA TYR A 448 -12.17 20.39 10.76
C TYR A 448 -13.16 19.98 11.87
N ARG A 449 -14.40 19.63 11.52
CA ARG A 449 -15.40 19.24 12.51
C ARG A 449 -14.91 18.11 13.40
N SER A 450 -15.10 18.25 14.71
CA SER A 450 -14.77 17.17 15.65
C SER A 450 -15.67 15.93 15.43
N THR A 451 -15.21 14.77 15.85
CA THR A 451 -16.03 13.54 15.82
C THR A 451 -17.31 13.71 16.66
N ALA A 452 -17.22 14.39 17.81
CA ALA A 452 -18.38 14.71 18.64
C ALA A 452 -19.40 15.56 17.89
N LYS A 453 -18.95 16.60 17.17
CA LYS A 453 -19.82 17.46 16.36
C LYS A 453 -20.49 16.66 15.22
N ALA A 454 -19.74 15.80 14.54
CA ALA A 454 -20.29 14.98 13.45
C ALA A 454 -21.37 13.99 13.94
N TYR A 455 -21.16 13.36 15.10
CA TYR A 455 -22.18 12.48 15.71
C TYR A 455 -23.38 13.28 16.22
N PHE A 456 -23.15 14.46 16.77
CA PHE A 456 -24.24 15.35 17.21
C PHE A 456 -25.12 15.77 16.03
N ASP A 457 -24.53 16.20 14.92
CA ASP A 457 -25.26 16.59 13.72
C ASP A 457 -26.13 15.43 13.20
N ARG A 458 -25.55 14.23 13.13
CA ARG A 458 -26.28 13.02 12.74
C ARG A 458 -27.41 12.67 13.72
N MET A 459 -27.14 12.75 15.02
CA MET A 459 -28.17 12.53 16.06
C MET A 459 -29.33 13.53 15.90
N LYS A 460 -29.01 14.80 15.64
CA LYS A 460 -30.04 15.84 15.42
C LYS A 460 -30.90 15.52 14.20
N GLU A 461 -30.31 15.13 13.08
CA GLU A 461 -31.04 14.70 11.88
C GLU A 461 -31.95 13.48 12.16
N GLU A 462 -31.51 12.47 12.90
CA GLU A 462 -32.35 11.32 13.23
C GLU A 462 -33.47 11.70 14.19
N LEU A 463 -33.23 12.57 15.18
CA LEU A 463 -34.29 13.10 16.08
C LEU A 463 -35.35 13.90 15.31
N GLU A 464 -34.96 14.65 14.29
CA GLU A 464 -35.90 15.36 13.41
C GLU A 464 -36.75 14.39 12.60
N LYS A 465 -36.16 13.35 12.01
CA LYS A 465 -36.87 12.29 11.27
C LYS A 465 -37.85 11.51 12.14
N ASP A 466 -37.49 11.24 13.39
CA ASP A 466 -38.31 10.51 14.34
C ASP A 466 -39.39 11.40 14.99
N GLY A 467 -39.41 12.72 14.73
CA GLY A 467 -40.33 13.68 15.32
C GLY A 467 -40.09 13.93 16.82
N LEU A 468 -38.90 13.67 17.32
CA LEU A 468 -38.52 13.81 18.73
C LEU A 468 -37.79 15.14 19.02
N ALA A 469 -37.51 15.95 18.00
CA ALA A 469 -36.76 17.19 18.14
C ALA A 469 -37.53 18.31 18.88
N ASP A 470 -38.85 18.34 18.77
CA ASP A 470 -39.73 19.46 19.24
C ASP A 470 -39.68 19.70 20.77
N GLY A 471 -39.27 18.74 21.58
CA GLY A 471 -39.13 18.88 23.04
C GLY A 471 -37.69 19.15 23.51
N LEU A 472 -36.69 19.07 22.63
CA LEU A 472 -35.26 19.03 22.95
C LEU A 472 -34.48 20.26 22.44
N GLY A 473 -35.14 21.22 21.77
CA GLY A 473 -34.46 22.31 21.08
C GLY A 473 -33.44 23.07 21.93
N SER A 474 -33.82 23.50 23.14
CA SER A 474 -32.92 24.25 24.03
C SER A 474 -31.72 23.42 24.53
N GLN A 475 -31.91 22.12 24.77
CA GLN A 475 -30.86 21.19 25.18
C GLN A 475 -29.90 20.92 24.03
N LEU A 476 -30.44 20.71 22.83
CA LEU A 476 -29.63 20.52 21.61
C LEU A 476 -28.81 21.77 21.28
N ASP A 477 -29.39 22.95 21.37
CA ASP A 477 -28.69 24.23 21.13
C ASP A 477 -27.60 24.49 22.20
N SER A 478 -27.83 24.13 23.45
CA SER A 478 -26.84 24.23 24.52
C SER A 478 -25.69 23.27 24.28
N LEU A 479 -25.99 22.03 23.92
CA LEU A 479 -24.96 21.01 23.62
C LEU A 479 -24.19 21.40 22.37
N ALA A 480 -24.87 21.86 21.31
CA ALA A 480 -24.20 22.31 20.08
C ALA A 480 -23.13 23.36 20.38
N ARG A 481 -23.48 24.38 21.15
CA ARG A 481 -22.52 25.43 21.58
C ARG A 481 -21.39 24.91 22.44
N SER A 482 -21.63 23.90 23.29
CA SER A 482 -20.62 23.34 24.17
C SER A 482 -19.59 22.46 23.45
N ILE A 483 -19.95 21.87 22.29
CA ILE A 483 -19.07 21.02 21.49
C ILE A 483 -18.52 21.74 20.26
N GLU A 484 -18.95 22.98 20.01
CA GLU A 484 -18.39 23.81 18.96
C GLU A 484 -16.99 24.29 19.37
N ILE A 485 -16.05 24.16 18.47
CA ILE A 485 -14.67 24.58 18.67
C ILE A 485 -14.20 25.29 17.42
N GLU A 486 -13.59 26.46 17.59
CA GLU A 486 -12.96 27.18 16.49
C GLU A 486 -11.77 26.38 15.95
N LYS A 487 -11.48 26.55 14.65
CA LYS A 487 -10.42 25.80 13.96
C LYS A 487 -9.09 25.95 14.67
N GLU A 488 -8.69 27.17 15.02
CA GLU A 488 -7.43 27.49 15.67
C GLU A 488 -7.31 26.85 17.04
N ASP A 489 -8.39 26.89 17.82
CA ASP A 489 -8.40 26.29 19.15
C ASP A 489 -8.33 24.76 19.07
N PHE A 490 -8.95 24.16 18.05
CA PHE A 490 -8.85 22.73 17.83
C PHE A 490 -7.45 22.32 17.37
N LEU A 491 -6.80 23.09 16.51
CA LEU A 491 -5.41 22.88 16.13
C LEU A 491 -4.48 22.96 17.35
N ARG A 492 -4.64 23.97 18.21
CA ARG A 492 -3.86 24.10 19.47
C ARG A 492 -4.13 22.96 20.45
N LEU A 493 -5.40 22.55 20.60
CA LEU A 493 -5.77 21.40 21.43
C LEU A 493 -5.13 20.08 20.95
N LYS A 494 -4.87 19.94 19.65
CA LYS A 494 -4.30 18.75 19.04
C LYS A 494 -2.82 18.89 18.69
N LYS A 495 -2.12 19.88 19.23
CA LYS A 495 -0.71 20.16 18.98
C LYS A 495 0.16 18.90 19.10
N ASP A 496 0.10 18.19 20.21
CA ASP A 496 0.91 16.99 20.47
C ASP A 496 0.62 15.84 19.50
N GLU A 497 -0.56 15.86 18.89
CA GLU A 497 -0.97 14.87 17.90
C GLU A 497 -0.50 15.24 16.48
N ILE A 498 -0.52 16.54 16.14
CA ILE A 498 -0.22 17.07 14.80
C ILE A 498 1.29 17.28 14.61
N THR A 499 1.99 17.76 15.63
CA THR A 499 3.43 18.11 15.57
C THR A 499 4.30 16.99 14.96
N PRO A 500 4.16 15.70 15.32
CA PRO A 500 4.95 14.64 14.73
C PRO A 500 4.86 14.54 13.20
N PHE A 501 3.65 14.72 12.66
CA PHE A 501 3.41 14.68 11.21
C PHE A 501 4.01 15.91 10.52
N LEU A 502 3.86 17.08 11.14
CA LEU A 502 4.40 18.33 10.61
C LEU A 502 5.93 18.33 10.62
N GLU A 503 6.55 17.85 11.70
CA GLU A 503 7.99 17.66 11.77
C GLU A 503 8.50 16.66 10.71
N GLU A 504 7.78 15.54 10.49
CA GLU A 504 8.13 14.56 9.46
C GLU A 504 8.08 15.18 8.07
N GLU A 505 6.99 15.89 7.75
CA GLU A 505 6.85 16.58 6.47
C GLU A 505 7.96 17.61 6.22
N ILE A 506 8.37 18.35 7.25
CA ILE A 506 9.48 19.30 7.12
C ILE A 506 10.81 18.56 6.93
N VAL A 507 11.13 17.58 7.78
CA VAL A 507 12.41 16.85 7.78
C VAL A 507 12.66 16.13 6.45
N VAL A 508 11.62 15.51 5.86
CA VAL A 508 11.72 14.83 4.57
C VAL A 508 12.25 15.77 3.48
N ARG A 509 11.88 17.04 3.48
CA ARG A 509 12.27 18.01 2.46
C ARG A 509 13.74 18.45 2.54
N TYR A 510 14.38 18.27 3.69
CA TYR A 510 15.80 18.57 3.88
C TYR A 510 16.69 17.32 3.85
N TYR A 511 16.19 16.20 4.38
CA TYR A 511 16.99 15.01 4.66
C TYR A 511 16.43 13.72 4.06
N PHE A 512 15.45 13.81 3.13
CA PHE A 512 14.81 12.71 2.42
C PHE A 512 13.99 11.74 3.30
N GLN A 513 13.33 10.78 2.66
CA GLN A 513 12.40 9.84 3.30
C GLN A 513 13.01 9.05 4.46
N GLU A 514 14.28 8.63 4.34
CA GLU A 514 14.98 7.88 5.39
C GLU A 514 15.02 8.66 6.73
N ALA A 515 15.18 9.97 6.64
CA ALA A 515 15.19 10.86 7.80
C ALA A 515 13.78 11.05 8.40
N GLY A 516 12.76 11.13 7.56
CA GLY A 516 11.36 11.14 8.00
C GLY A 516 11.00 9.89 8.79
N VAL A 517 11.39 8.70 8.29
CA VAL A 517 11.21 7.45 9.03
C VAL A 517 11.91 7.51 10.39
N LYS A 518 13.17 7.96 10.43
CA LYS A 518 13.94 8.08 11.67
C LYS A 518 13.27 9.01 12.69
N LEU A 519 12.70 10.11 12.22
CA LEU A 519 11.95 11.04 13.07
C LEU A 519 10.66 10.38 13.59
N ARG A 520 9.88 9.74 12.72
CA ARG A 520 8.63 9.06 13.08
C ARG A 520 8.81 7.98 14.15
N LEU A 521 9.93 7.22 14.11
CA LEU A 521 10.26 6.20 15.12
C LEU A 521 10.32 6.76 16.55
N ARG A 522 10.58 8.05 16.71
CA ARG A 522 10.58 8.74 18.01
C ARG A 522 9.18 8.77 18.64
N TYR A 523 8.15 8.84 17.83
CA TYR A 523 6.75 9.01 18.23
C TYR A 523 5.94 7.71 18.12
N ASP A 524 6.56 6.62 17.64
CA ASP A 524 5.88 5.35 17.37
C ASP A 524 5.54 4.60 18.66
N GLU A 525 4.31 4.80 19.16
CA GLU A 525 3.80 4.15 20.36
C GLU A 525 3.61 2.63 20.19
N VAL A 526 3.32 2.16 18.97
CA VAL A 526 3.19 0.72 18.67
C VAL A 526 4.55 0.05 18.81
N LEU A 527 5.58 0.67 18.24
CA LEU A 527 6.96 0.19 18.35
C LEU A 527 7.44 0.18 19.81
N LYS A 528 7.18 1.25 20.58
CA LYS A 528 7.53 1.31 22.02
C LYS A 528 6.90 0.16 22.78
N LYS A 529 5.58 -0.04 22.63
CA LYS A 529 4.85 -1.15 23.28
C LYS A 529 5.37 -2.52 22.84
N ALA A 530 5.71 -2.68 21.55
CA ALA A 530 6.26 -3.93 21.02
C ALA A 530 7.62 -4.26 21.65
N LEU A 531 8.47 -3.26 21.88
CA LEU A 531 9.78 -3.45 22.51
C LEU A 531 9.69 -3.82 24.01
N GLU A 532 8.63 -3.39 24.69
CA GLU A 532 8.33 -3.69 26.09
C GLU A 532 7.57 -5.01 26.28
N SER A 533 6.94 -5.52 25.21
CA SER A 533 6.11 -6.73 25.26
C SER A 533 6.95 -8.00 25.38
N PRO A 534 6.45 -9.05 26.06
CA PRO A 534 7.14 -10.33 26.13
C PRO A 534 7.21 -10.99 24.76
N LEU A 535 8.36 -11.56 24.45
CA LEU A 535 8.53 -12.40 23.26
C LEU A 535 7.99 -13.79 23.52
N ILE A 536 7.46 -14.42 22.49
CA ILE A 536 7.13 -15.84 22.54
C ILE A 536 8.41 -16.64 22.73
N ASP A 537 8.34 -17.69 23.57
CA ASP A 537 9.46 -18.63 23.71
C ASP A 537 9.64 -19.41 22.40
N ILE A 538 10.67 -19.05 21.68
CA ILE A 538 11.04 -19.65 20.37
C ILE A 538 12.08 -20.78 20.51
N ARG A 539 12.33 -21.24 21.75
CA ARG A 539 13.29 -22.31 22.07
C ARG A 539 12.70 -23.69 21.91
#